data_99b346bce31b936e0c9145fe84b776c4
#
_entry.id   99b346bce31b936e0c9145fe84b776c4
#
_cell.length_a   1.000
_cell.length_b   1.000
_cell.length_c   1.000
_cell.angle_alpha   90.00
_cell.angle_beta   90.00
_cell.angle_gamma   90.00
#
_symmetry.space_group_name_H-M   'P 1'
#
loop_
_entity.id
_entity.type
_entity.pdbx_description
1 polymer ?
#
loop_
_entity_poly.entity_id
_entity_poly.type
_entity_poly.pdbx_seq_one_letter_code
_entity_poly.pdbx_strand_id
1 'polypeptide(L)'
;MTQTQDAPGPQSCATEVTDAVGEPVTVHITGFEPFGGADSNASWEAVRLLPGTIGLAGGSAPLTRDLLPVAFTAATAAARSVIGRLRPDVVVHVGEQAGARTVVLETTAYNEATARIPDNTGLRPTGEALVPGGAPLQRTT
;
A
#
# COMPACT_ATOMS: atom_id res chain seq x y z
N MET A 1 17.34 -18.93 -51.76
CA MET A 1 16.48 -18.26 -50.81
C MET A 1 16.49 -19.05 -49.51
N THR A 2 17.31 -18.66 -48.56
CA THR A 2 17.53 -19.37 -47.30
C THR A 2 16.74 -18.60 -46.22
N GLN A 3 15.68 -19.19 -45.69
CA GLN A 3 14.92 -18.63 -44.59
C GLN A 3 15.71 -18.88 -43.30
N THR A 4 16.14 -17.80 -42.67
CA THR A 4 16.68 -17.79 -41.30
C THR A 4 15.50 -17.89 -40.34
N GLN A 5 15.33 -19.00 -39.64
CA GLN A 5 14.41 -19.16 -38.53
C GLN A 5 15.00 -18.41 -37.35
N ASP A 6 14.27 -17.35 -36.90
CA ASP A 6 14.52 -16.66 -35.63
C ASP A 6 14.23 -17.66 -34.50
N ALA A 7 15.26 -17.96 -33.71
CA ALA A 7 15.12 -18.72 -32.48
C ALA A 7 14.39 -17.85 -31.42
N PRO A 8 13.40 -18.38 -30.67
CA PRO A 8 12.80 -17.64 -29.61
C PRO A 8 13.84 -17.35 -28.52
N GLY A 9 13.97 -16.04 -28.18
CA GLY A 9 14.83 -15.60 -27.10
C GLY A 9 14.41 -16.21 -25.74
N PRO A 10 15.34 -16.28 -24.77
CA PRO A 10 15.05 -16.89 -23.47
C PRO A 10 13.89 -16.16 -22.79
N GLN A 11 12.76 -16.83 -22.65
CA GLN A 11 11.68 -16.39 -21.78
C GLN A 11 12.21 -16.48 -20.35
N SER A 12 12.43 -15.32 -19.72
CA SER A 12 12.73 -15.22 -18.30
C SER A 12 11.52 -15.75 -17.53
N CYS A 13 11.59 -16.99 -17.12
CA CYS A 13 10.63 -17.58 -16.19
C CYS A 13 10.90 -16.96 -14.81
N ALA A 14 10.28 -15.80 -14.52
CA ALA A 14 10.32 -15.23 -13.19
C ALA A 14 9.59 -16.19 -12.26
N THR A 15 10.28 -16.75 -11.27
CA THR A 15 9.69 -17.60 -10.25
C THR A 15 8.76 -16.76 -9.40
N GLU A 16 7.48 -17.13 -9.31
CA GLU A 16 6.54 -16.50 -8.40
C GLU A 16 6.76 -17.01 -6.97
N VAL A 17 6.66 -16.11 -6.01
CA VAL A 17 6.65 -16.47 -4.58
C VAL A 17 5.25 -16.98 -4.25
N THR A 18 5.19 -18.16 -3.62
CA THR A 18 3.93 -18.76 -3.19
C THR A 18 3.83 -18.77 -1.67
N ASP A 19 2.60 -18.81 -1.17
CA ASP A 19 2.28 -19.02 0.24
C ASP A 19 2.50 -20.48 0.67
N ALA A 20 2.14 -20.82 1.91
CA ALA A 20 2.29 -22.18 2.47
C ALA A 20 1.40 -23.23 1.78
N VAL A 21 0.41 -22.82 1.00
CA VAL A 21 -0.52 -23.69 0.25
C VAL A 21 -0.09 -23.82 -1.22
N GLY A 22 0.91 -23.05 -1.67
CA GLY A 22 1.41 -23.03 -3.05
C GLY A 22 0.70 -22.02 -3.96
N GLU A 23 -0.14 -21.14 -3.41
CA GLU A 23 -0.77 -20.04 -4.14
C GLU A 23 0.20 -18.85 -4.28
N PRO A 24 0.15 -18.09 -5.39
CA PRO A 24 0.99 -16.90 -5.56
C PRO A 24 0.72 -15.86 -4.47
N VAL A 25 1.79 -15.42 -3.78
CA VAL A 25 1.69 -14.30 -2.82
C VAL A 25 1.32 -13.03 -3.57
N THR A 26 0.32 -12.33 -3.11
CA THR A 26 -0.18 -11.08 -3.68
C THR A 26 0.07 -9.90 -2.75
N VAL A 27 0.48 -8.77 -3.32
CA VAL A 27 0.78 -7.55 -2.55
C VAL A 27 -0.14 -6.42 -2.99
N HIS A 28 -0.71 -5.72 -2.01
CA HIS A 28 -1.48 -4.50 -2.23
C HIS A 28 -0.80 -3.32 -1.54
N ILE A 29 -0.59 -2.23 -2.27
CA ILE A 29 0.05 -1.03 -1.73
C ILE A 29 -0.81 0.20 -2.00
N THR A 30 -0.90 1.10 -1.03
CA THR A 30 -1.67 2.34 -1.17
C THR A 30 -0.80 3.56 -0.92
N GLY A 31 -1.12 4.66 -1.61
CA GLY A 31 -0.69 6.00 -1.29
C GLY A 31 -1.89 6.89 -1.03
N PHE A 32 -1.66 8.15 -0.73
CA PHE A 32 -2.71 9.10 -0.39
C PHE A 32 -2.77 10.26 -1.38
N GLU A 33 -3.97 10.82 -1.54
CA GLU A 33 -4.19 12.05 -2.30
C GLU A 33 -3.49 13.26 -1.65
N PRO A 34 -3.30 14.37 -2.38
CA PRO A 34 -2.80 15.62 -1.81
C PRO A 34 -3.66 16.14 -0.67
N PHE A 35 -3.04 16.81 0.32
CA PHE A 35 -3.71 17.39 1.47
C PHE A 35 -3.01 18.67 1.94
N GLY A 36 -3.66 19.43 2.80
CA GLY A 36 -3.09 20.63 3.42
C GLY A 36 -2.72 21.73 2.42
N GLY A 37 -3.37 21.76 1.24
CA GLY A 37 -3.10 22.74 0.19
C GLY A 37 -1.93 22.39 -0.74
N ALA A 38 -1.36 21.19 -0.62
CA ALA A 38 -0.33 20.70 -1.53
C ALA A 38 -0.93 20.23 -2.87
N ASP A 39 -0.18 20.36 -3.96
CA ASP A 39 -0.59 19.90 -5.31
C ASP A 39 -0.30 18.40 -5.52
N SER A 40 0.52 17.80 -4.68
CA SER A 40 0.92 16.40 -4.76
C SER A 40 1.12 15.81 -3.38
N ASN A 41 1.15 14.47 -3.30
CA ASN A 41 1.50 13.72 -2.11
C ASN A 41 2.59 12.71 -2.45
N ALA A 42 3.72 12.79 -1.77
CA ALA A 42 4.90 11.97 -2.06
C ALA A 42 4.61 10.47 -1.97
N SER A 43 3.66 10.06 -1.12
CA SER A 43 3.29 8.65 -1.01
C SER A 43 2.66 8.12 -2.29
N TRP A 44 1.69 8.84 -2.88
CA TRP A 44 1.10 8.44 -4.15
C TRP A 44 2.08 8.57 -5.31
N GLU A 45 2.88 9.64 -5.35
CA GLU A 45 3.88 9.83 -6.38
C GLU A 45 4.88 8.65 -6.44
N ALA A 46 5.25 8.09 -5.30
CA ALA A 46 6.09 6.90 -5.22
C ALA A 46 5.32 5.63 -5.63
N VAL A 47 4.13 5.41 -5.05
CA VAL A 47 3.33 4.19 -5.26
C VAL A 47 2.89 4.03 -6.72
N ARG A 48 2.47 5.10 -7.39
CA ARG A 48 2.01 5.05 -8.79
C ARG A 48 3.10 4.66 -9.79
N LEU A 49 4.37 4.84 -9.43
CA LEU A 49 5.53 4.50 -10.26
C LEU A 49 5.99 3.04 -10.08
N LEU A 50 5.50 2.33 -9.09
CA LEU A 50 5.87 0.93 -8.88
C LEU A 50 5.40 0.06 -10.05
N PRO A 51 6.14 -0.97 -10.43
CA PRO A 51 5.73 -1.93 -11.45
C PRO A 51 4.53 -2.79 -10.97
N GLY A 52 3.87 -3.48 -11.87
CA GLY A 52 2.78 -4.42 -11.54
C GLY A 52 3.25 -5.72 -10.86
N THR A 53 4.56 -5.89 -10.72
CA THR A 53 5.19 -7.04 -10.07
C THR A 53 6.40 -6.56 -9.30
N ILE A 54 6.60 -7.05 -8.08
CA ILE A 54 7.76 -6.71 -7.24
C ILE A 54 8.59 -7.95 -6.95
N GLY A 55 9.92 -7.75 -6.80
CA GLY A 55 10.83 -8.79 -6.33
C GLY A 55 10.68 -9.01 -4.83
N LEU A 56 10.58 -10.26 -4.41
CA LEU A 56 10.62 -10.71 -3.02
C LEU A 56 11.74 -11.73 -2.83
N ALA A 57 12.08 -12.03 -1.58
CA ALA A 57 13.00 -13.12 -1.29
C ALA A 57 12.42 -14.45 -1.84
N GLY A 58 13.12 -15.04 -2.78
CA GLY A 58 12.72 -16.28 -3.43
C GLY A 58 11.97 -16.14 -4.77
N GLY A 59 11.65 -14.90 -5.23
CA GLY A 59 11.00 -14.73 -6.53
C GLY A 59 10.31 -13.38 -6.70
N SER A 60 9.12 -13.36 -7.27
CA SER A 60 8.33 -12.15 -7.51
C SER A 60 6.87 -12.35 -7.12
N ALA A 61 6.18 -11.23 -6.86
CA ALA A 61 4.77 -11.21 -6.50
C ALA A 61 4.01 -10.17 -7.32
N PRO A 62 2.77 -10.45 -7.74
CA PRO A 62 1.86 -9.45 -8.29
C PRO A 62 1.64 -8.30 -7.31
N LEU A 63 1.66 -7.06 -7.84
CA LEU A 63 1.42 -5.84 -7.08
C LEU A 63 0.21 -5.10 -7.61
N THR A 64 -0.74 -4.87 -6.75
CA THR A 64 -1.86 -3.95 -6.98
C THR A 64 -1.69 -2.67 -6.17
N ARG A 65 -2.28 -1.56 -6.64
CA ARG A 65 -2.14 -0.26 -5.97
C ARG A 65 -3.42 0.54 -6.06
N ASP A 66 -3.69 1.33 -5.01
CA ASP A 66 -4.81 2.25 -4.97
C ASP A 66 -4.42 3.58 -4.30
N LEU A 67 -5.09 4.64 -4.75
CA LEU A 67 -5.04 5.97 -4.15
C LEU A 67 -6.13 6.07 -3.08
N LEU A 68 -5.75 6.36 -1.85
CA LEU A 68 -6.69 6.59 -0.76
C LEU A 68 -6.95 8.09 -0.57
N PRO A 69 -8.20 8.49 -0.24
CA PRO A 69 -8.49 9.86 0.15
C PRO A 69 -7.82 10.22 1.48
N VAL A 70 -7.42 11.48 1.66
CA VAL A 70 -7.02 11.99 2.98
C VAL A 70 -8.28 12.44 3.73
N ALA A 71 -9.03 11.45 4.18
CA ALA A 71 -10.25 11.62 4.98
C ALA A 71 -10.41 10.40 5.88
N PHE A 72 -10.38 10.57 7.19
CA PHE A 72 -10.32 9.46 8.16
C PHE A 72 -11.33 8.35 7.91
N THR A 73 -12.61 8.74 7.73
CA THR A 73 -13.67 7.74 7.49
C THR A 73 -13.60 7.13 6.09
N ALA A 74 -13.39 7.96 5.07
CA ALA A 74 -13.39 7.51 3.69
C ALA A 74 -12.16 6.63 3.36
N ALA A 75 -10.96 6.98 3.88
CA ALA A 75 -9.76 6.16 3.72
C ALA A 75 -9.95 4.76 4.31
N THR A 76 -10.49 4.69 5.52
CA THR A 76 -10.76 3.42 6.19
C THR A 76 -11.76 2.57 5.39
N ALA A 77 -12.85 3.17 4.91
CA ALA A 77 -13.85 2.47 4.10
C ALA A 77 -13.27 1.97 2.77
N ALA A 78 -12.48 2.80 2.07
CA ALA A 78 -11.82 2.45 0.82
C ALA A 78 -10.83 1.30 1.03
N ALA A 79 -9.94 1.39 2.02
CA ALA A 79 -8.97 0.34 2.33
C ALA A 79 -9.66 -1.00 2.65
N ARG A 80 -10.69 -0.99 3.51
CA ARG A 80 -11.46 -2.20 3.84
C ARG A 80 -12.14 -2.81 2.63
N SER A 81 -12.73 -1.98 1.75
CA SER A 81 -13.39 -2.44 0.53
C SER A 81 -12.41 -3.15 -0.41
N VAL A 82 -11.22 -2.56 -0.62
CA VAL A 82 -10.18 -3.14 -1.49
C VAL A 82 -9.64 -4.43 -0.89
N ILE A 83 -9.28 -4.44 0.39
CA ILE A 83 -8.78 -5.63 1.08
C ILE A 83 -9.82 -6.76 1.03
N GLY A 84 -11.09 -6.46 1.29
CA GLY A 84 -12.17 -7.45 1.22
C GLY A 84 -12.39 -8.03 -0.17
N ARG A 85 -12.19 -7.24 -1.23
CA ARG A 85 -12.33 -7.65 -2.63
C ARG A 85 -11.13 -8.41 -3.16
N LEU A 86 -9.91 -7.90 -2.92
CA LEU A 86 -8.67 -8.46 -3.45
C LEU A 86 -8.10 -9.58 -2.57
N ARG A 87 -8.37 -9.55 -1.27
CA ARG A 87 -7.83 -10.47 -0.26
C ARG A 87 -6.32 -10.67 -0.40
N PRO A 88 -5.54 -9.59 -0.45
CA PRO A 88 -4.09 -9.69 -0.62
C PRO A 88 -3.44 -10.32 0.62
N ASP A 89 -2.32 -11.01 0.40
CA ASP A 89 -1.53 -11.62 1.49
C ASP A 89 -0.74 -10.56 2.26
N VAL A 90 -0.32 -9.50 1.57
CA VAL A 90 0.42 -8.38 2.15
C VAL A 90 -0.24 -7.06 1.76
N VAL A 91 -0.46 -6.21 2.76
CA VAL A 91 -0.93 -4.83 2.56
C VAL A 91 0.11 -3.85 3.10
N VAL A 92 0.46 -2.87 2.29
CA VAL A 92 1.38 -1.78 2.67
C VAL A 92 0.69 -0.44 2.45
N HIS A 93 0.55 0.35 3.50
CA HIS A 93 0.06 1.72 3.41
C HIS A 93 1.25 2.68 3.47
N VAL A 94 1.44 3.46 2.41
CA VAL A 94 2.52 4.46 2.34
C VAL A 94 1.92 5.84 2.63
N GLY A 95 2.43 6.51 3.66
CA GLY A 95 2.03 7.86 4.03
C GLY A 95 3.17 8.85 3.84
N GLU A 96 2.83 10.14 3.71
CA GLU A 96 3.80 11.23 3.70
C GLU A 96 3.97 11.79 5.11
N GLN A 97 5.22 11.84 5.57
CA GLN A 97 5.60 12.54 6.80
C GLN A 97 6.44 13.77 6.46
N ALA A 98 5.89 14.95 6.63
CA ALA A 98 6.58 16.20 6.35
C ALA A 98 7.90 16.31 7.13
N GLY A 99 9.00 16.60 6.41
CA GLY A 99 10.33 16.74 6.99
C GLY A 99 11.08 15.43 7.23
N ALA A 100 10.51 14.28 6.96
CA ALA A 100 11.21 13.00 7.00
C ALA A 100 12.35 12.98 5.95
N ARG A 101 13.51 12.46 6.35
CA ARG A 101 14.69 12.31 5.46
C ARG A 101 14.95 10.87 5.05
N THR A 102 14.22 9.95 5.64
CA THR A 102 14.34 8.51 5.42
C THR A 102 12.96 7.88 5.37
N VAL A 103 12.86 6.73 4.71
CA VAL A 103 11.67 5.90 4.82
C VAL A 103 11.65 5.24 6.20
N VAL A 104 10.53 5.34 6.89
CA VAL A 104 10.30 4.73 8.21
C VAL A 104 9.30 3.61 8.05
N LEU A 105 9.63 2.44 8.57
CA LEU A 105 8.70 1.32 8.63
C LEU A 105 7.96 1.35 9.98
N GLU A 106 6.68 1.69 9.91
CA GLU A 106 5.80 1.68 11.09
C GLU A 106 5.36 0.24 11.38
N THR A 107 5.72 -0.27 12.54
CA THR A 107 5.39 -1.64 12.98
C THR A 107 4.33 -1.68 14.07
N THR A 108 3.78 -0.53 14.43
CA THR A 108 2.76 -0.40 15.47
C THR A 108 1.68 0.58 15.02
N ALA A 109 0.43 0.14 15.07
CA ALA A 109 -0.74 0.99 14.88
C ALA A 109 -1.43 1.27 16.22
N TYR A 110 -1.74 2.54 16.49
CA TYR A 110 -2.47 2.95 17.67
C TYR A 110 -3.97 3.07 17.36
N ASN A 111 -4.80 2.65 18.29
CA ASN A 111 -6.25 2.81 18.20
C ASN A 111 -6.65 4.22 18.63
N GLU A 112 -6.06 5.23 18.01
CA GLU A 112 -6.28 6.63 18.32
C GLU A 112 -6.19 7.47 17.04
N ALA A 113 -7.16 8.35 16.84
CA ALA A 113 -7.12 9.35 15.78
C ALA A 113 -6.72 10.70 16.38
N THR A 114 -5.56 11.20 15.97
CA THR A 114 -5.09 12.55 16.33
C THR A 114 -4.53 13.22 15.10
N ALA A 115 -4.94 14.45 14.82
CA ALA A 115 -4.47 15.19 13.66
C ALA A 115 -4.00 16.60 14.02
N ARG A 116 -2.83 16.99 13.51
CA ARG A 116 -2.30 18.35 13.66
C ARG A 116 -3.07 19.36 12.82
N ILE A 117 -3.51 18.98 11.63
CA ILE A 117 -4.32 19.78 10.70
C ILE A 117 -5.58 19.00 10.33
N PRO A 118 -6.66 19.64 9.88
CA PRO A 118 -7.84 18.95 9.37
C PRO A 118 -7.51 18.07 8.16
N ASP A 119 -8.27 17.00 7.98
CA ASP A 119 -8.28 16.23 6.75
C ASP A 119 -9.00 16.99 5.61
N ASN A 120 -9.09 16.41 4.42
CA ASN A 120 -9.71 17.07 3.25
C ASN A 120 -11.23 17.26 3.40
N THR A 121 -11.87 16.67 4.41
CA THR A 121 -13.27 16.91 4.76
C THR A 121 -13.46 17.93 5.88
N GLY A 122 -12.35 18.43 6.43
CA GLY A 122 -12.35 19.37 7.55
C GLY A 122 -12.38 18.71 8.93
N LEU A 123 -12.33 17.36 9.00
CA LEU A 123 -12.31 16.65 10.26
C LEU A 123 -10.90 16.70 10.87
N ARG A 124 -10.84 17.09 12.17
CA ARG A 124 -9.60 17.14 12.94
C ARG A 124 -9.78 16.41 14.27
N PRO A 125 -9.53 15.11 14.32
CA PRO A 125 -9.62 14.34 15.54
C PRO A 125 -8.54 14.72 16.55
N THR A 126 -8.85 14.56 17.84
CA THR A 126 -8.02 15.02 18.97
C THR A 126 -7.72 13.93 20.00
N GLY A 127 -7.85 12.66 19.63
CA GLY A 127 -7.55 11.51 20.48
C GLY A 127 -8.71 10.50 20.56
N GLU A 128 -9.63 10.55 19.61
CA GLU A 128 -10.76 9.62 19.57
C GLU A 128 -10.30 8.21 19.19
N ALA A 129 -10.88 7.20 19.84
CA ALA A 129 -10.62 5.81 19.46
C ALA A 129 -11.18 5.52 18.07
N LEU A 130 -10.33 4.96 17.18
CA LEU A 130 -10.73 4.53 15.83
C LEU A 130 -11.72 3.37 15.88
N VAL A 131 -11.53 2.46 16.84
CA VAL A 131 -12.40 1.32 17.09
C VAL A 131 -12.80 1.37 18.58
N PRO A 132 -14.04 1.76 18.89
CA PRO A 132 -14.51 1.79 20.27
C PRO A 132 -14.38 0.41 20.95
N GLY A 133 -13.74 0.38 22.11
CA GLY A 133 -13.48 -0.87 22.84
C GLY A 133 -12.40 -1.77 22.23
N GLY A 134 -11.77 -1.35 21.14
CA GLY A 134 -10.65 -2.06 20.52
C GLY A 134 -9.36 -1.98 21.34
N ALA A 135 -8.41 -2.87 21.06
CA ALA A 135 -7.09 -2.84 21.68
C ALA A 135 -6.42 -1.49 21.45
N PRO A 136 -5.69 -0.92 22.43
CA PRO A 136 -5.08 0.39 22.32
C PRO A 136 -3.99 0.47 21.25
N LEU A 137 -3.35 -0.65 20.95
CA LEU A 137 -2.36 -0.78 19.88
C LEU A 137 -2.40 -2.18 19.25
N GLN A 138 -1.92 -2.23 18.00
CA GLN A 138 -1.68 -3.47 17.26
C GLN A 138 -0.29 -3.42 16.64
N ARG A 139 0.36 -4.57 16.53
CA ARG A 139 1.63 -4.71 15.82
C ARG A 139 1.42 -5.40 14.49
N THR A 140 2.23 -5.05 13.50
CA THR A 140 2.32 -5.84 12.27
C THR A 140 2.92 -7.21 12.60
N THR A 141 2.46 -8.22 11.92
CA THR A 141 3.02 -9.58 11.97
C THR A 141 4.10 -9.74 10.92
#